data_0722f9cbecc027ca9b65c2d23641d5a9
#
_entry.id   0722f9cbecc027ca9b65c2d23641d5a9
#
_cell.length_a   1.000
_cell.length_b   1.000
_cell.length_c   1.000
_cell.angle_alpha   90.00
_cell.angle_beta   90.00
_cell.angle_gamma   90.00
#
_symmetry.space_group_name_H-M   'P 1'
#
loop_
_entity.id
_entity.type
_entity.pdbx_description
1 polymer ?
#
loop_
_entity_poly.entity_id
_entity_poly.type
_entity_poly.pdbx_seq_one_letter_code
_entity_poly.pdbx_strand_id
1 'polypeptide(L)'
;MCIRDRFAEAELRKLIRRYPMFADARAALSGLLWRQGSSGEAESHWAAAAGLDQRYRQADWLQQVRRWPPQPTEDLMAFLALEAS
;
A
#
# COMPACT_ATOMS: atom_id res chain seq x y z
N MET A 1 -2.69 -15.93 -8.63
CA MET A 1 -2.75 -14.47 -8.71
C MET A 1 -3.87 -14.03 -9.63
N CYS A 2 -4.68 -13.08 -9.19
CA CYS A 2 -5.82 -12.59 -9.96
C CYS A 2 -5.37 -11.55 -11.00
N ILE A 3 -6.05 -11.50 -12.14
CA ILE A 3 -5.77 -10.52 -13.19
C ILE A 3 -5.95 -9.09 -12.65
N ARG A 4 -6.92 -8.89 -11.75
CA ARG A 4 -7.16 -7.58 -11.12
C ARG A 4 -5.95 -7.09 -10.34
N ASP A 5 -5.26 -8.00 -9.65
CA ASP A 5 -4.08 -7.63 -8.85
C ASP A 5 -2.96 -7.13 -9.75
N ARG A 6 -2.74 -7.77 -10.89
CA ARG A 6 -1.72 -7.34 -11.86
C ARG A 6 -2.05 -5.98 -12.46
N PHE A 7 -3.33 -5.76 -12.77
CA PHE A 7 -3.78 -4.48 -13.30
C PHE A 7 -3.59 -3.36 -12.27
N ALA A 8 -4.00 -3.62 -11.03
CA ALA A 8 -3.86 -2.65 -9.95
C ALA A 8 -2.38 -2.33 -9.70
N GLU A 9 -1.53 -3.34 -9.70
CA GLU A 9 -0.08 -3.15 -9.52
C GLU A 9 0.48 -2.24 -10.62
N ALA A 10 0.15 -2.51 -11.88
CA ALA A 10 0.64 -1.73 -13.00
C ALA A 10 0.21 -0.26 -12.90
N GLU A 11 -1.04 -0.01 -12.52
CA GLU A 11 -1.56 1.34 -12.37
C GLU A 11 -0.89 2.07 -11.21
N LEU A 12 -0.68 1.39 -10.08
CA LEU A 12 0.00 1.98 -8.93
C LEU A 12 1.46 2.31 -9.25
N ARG A 13 2.15 1.42 -9.96
CA ARG A 13 3.53 1.68 -10.37
C ARG A 13 3.62 2.87 -11.33
N LYS A 14 2.66 3.03 -12.23
CA LYS A 14 2.57 4.20 -13.10
C LYS A 14 2.41 5.49 -12.30
N LEU A 15 1.51 5.48 -11.33
CA LEU A 15 1.27 6.65 -10.47
C LEU A 15 2.53 7.05 -9.71
N ILE A 16 3.25 6.07 -9.17
CA ILE A 16 4.47 6.33 -8.42
C ILE A 16 5.56 6.91 -9.31
N ARG A 17 5.69 6.42 -10.54
CA ARG A 17 6.67 6.96 -11.48
C ARG A 17 6.36 8.40 -11.87
N ARG A 18 5.08 8.72 -12.04
CA ARG A 18 4.63 10.05 -12.42
C ARG A 18 4.62 11.01 -11.22
N TYR A 19 4.25 10.49 -10.04
CA TYR A 19 4.14 11.27 -8.81
C TYR A 19 4.88 10.53 -7.68
N PRO A 20 6.22 10.65 -7.61
CA PRO A 20 7.02 9.87 -6.65
C PRO A 20 6.65 10.13 -5.19
N MET A 21 6.06 11.27 -4.88
CA MET A 21 5.68 11.63 -3.51
C MET A 21 4.21 11.33 -3.21
N PHE A 22 3.54 10.57 -4.05
CA PHE A 22 2.14 10.19 -3.83
C PHE A 22 2.08 9.02 -2.85
N ALA A 23 2.00 9.36 -1.55
CA ALA A 23 2.05 8.36 -0.47
C ALA A 23 0.93 7.33 -0.57
N ASP A 24 -0.26 7.74 -1.00
CA ASP A 24 -1.42 6.85 -1.14
C ASP A 24 -1.10 5.66 -2.06
N ALA A 25 -0.53 5.95 -3.23
CA ALA A 25 -0.17 4.90 -4.18
C ALA A 25 0.93 3.98 -3.64
N ARG A 26 1.91 4.53 -2.93
CA ARG A 26 2.99 3.74 -2.34
C ARG A 26 2.47 2.82 -1.24
N ALA A 27 1.60 3.33 -0.36
CA ALA A 27 1.01 2.51 0.69
C ALA A 27 0.14 1.40 0.12
N ALA A 28 -0.69 1.71 -0.88
CA ALA A 28 -1.53 0.72 -1.54
C ALA A 28 -0.69 -0.35 -2.22
N LEU A 29 0.38 0.05 -2.91
CA LEU A 29 1.27 -0.90 -3.58
C LEU A 29 1.99 -1.80 -2.57
N SER A 30 2.39 -1.27 -1.42
CA SER A 30 3.06 -2.08 -0.40
C SER A 30 2.15 -3.21 0.10
N GLY A 31 0.88 -2.91 0.40
CA GLY A 31 -0.08 -3.94 0.80
C GLY A 31 -0.28 -5.00 -0.28
N LEU A 32 -0.41 -4.56 -1.53
CA LEU A 32 -0.59 -5.47 -2.66
C LEU A 32 0.62 -6.37 -2.88
N LEU A 33 1.82 -5.82 -2.81
CA LEU A 33 3.06 -6.59 -2.97
C LEU A 33 3.25 -7.59 -1.85
N TRP A 34 2.93 -7.21 -0.61
CA TRP A 34 2.96 -8.13 0.51
C TRP A 34 2.04 -9.33 0.25
N ARG A 35 0.82 -9.05 -0.22
CA ARG A 35 -0.16 -10.09 -0.53
C ARG A 35 0.35 -11.05 -1.61
N GLN A 36 1.13 -10.55 -2.56
CA GLN A 36 1.73 -11.34 -3.62
C GLN A 36 2.99 -12.10 -3.19
N GLY A 37 3.46 -11.88 -1.98
CA GLY A 37 4.67 -12.51 -1.48
C GLY A 37 5.96 -11.73 -1.72
N SER A 38 5.87 -10.51 -2.25
CA SER A 38 7.03 -9.65 -2.51
C SER A 38 7.30 -8.74 -1.33
N SER A 39 7.60 -9.32 -0.17
CA SER A 39 7.71 -8.56 1.08
C SER A 39 8.86 -7.55 1.10
N GLY A 40 10.00 -7.87 0.48
CA GLY A 40 11.11 -6.91 0.42
C GLY A 40 10.77 -5.64 -0.33
N GLU A 41 10.10 -5.78 -1.47
CA GLU A 41 9.65 -4.63 -2.26
C GLU A 41 8.53 -3.89 -1.54
N ALA A 42 7.63 -4.63 -0.86
CA ALA A 42 6.58 -4.03 -0.06
C ALA A 42 7.15 -3.14 1.04
N GLU A 43 8.19 -3.58 1.73
CA GLU A 43 8.85 -2.80 2.77
C GLU A 43 9.43 -1.50 2.23
N SER A 44 10.04 -1.54 1.06
CA SER A 44 10.61 -0.35 0.42
C SER A 44 9.54 0.69 0.14
N HIS A 45 8.41 0.29 -0.44
CA HIS A 45 7.33 1.22 -0.74
C HIS A 45 6.66 1.73 0.53
N TRP A 46 6.51 0.87 1.53
CA TRP A 46 5.95 1.28 2.81
C TRP A 46 6.83 2.30 3.51
N ALA A 47 8.15 2.09 3.53
CA ALA A 47 9.09 3.04 4.15
C ALA A 47 8.96 4.42 3.51
N ALA A 48 8.82 4.48 2.18
CA ALA A 48 8.61 5.74 1.49
C ALA A 48 7.28 6.38 1.86
N ALA A 49 6.20 5.60 1.92
CA ALA A 49 4.87 6.11 2.27
C ALA A 49 4.84 6.64 3.71
N ALA A 50 5.39 5.88 4.64
CA ALA A 50 5.42 6.28 6.06
C ALA A 50 6.25 7.54 6.27
N GLY A 51 7.32 7.72 5.49
CA GLY A 51 8.12 8.93 5.53
C GLY A 51 7.38 10.15 5.04
N LEU A 52 6.41 9.96 4.13
CA LEU A 52 5.59 11.06 3.62
C LEU A 52 4.42 11.40 4.53
N ASP A 53 3.75 10.37 5.09
CA ASP A 53 2.61 10.57 5.98
C ASP A 53 2.39 9.35 6.85
N GLN A 54 2.48 9.52 8.17
CA GLN A 54 2.33 8.41 9.12
C GLN A 54 0.88 7.99 9.33
N ARG A 55 -0.09 8.76 8.87
CA ARG A 55 -1.51 8.43 9.06
C ARG A 55 -1.93 7.18 8.30
N TYR A 56 -1.14 6.71 7.34
CA TYR A 56 -1.42 5.48 6.63
C TYR A 56 -1.36 4.23 7.50
N ARG A 57 -0.95 4.36 8.75
CA ARG A 57 -1.01 3.28 9.74
C ARG A 57 -2.41 3.11 10.35
N GLN A 58 -3.32 4.05 10.12
CA GLN A 58 -4.64 4.07 10.74
C GLN A 58 -5.70 3.61 9.73
N ALA A 59 -6.28 2.41 9.99
CA ALA A 59 -7.30 1.84 9.11
C ALA A 59 -8.52 2.76 8.98
N ASP A 60 -8.97 3.34 10.09
CA ASP A 60 -10.12 4.23 10.09
C ASP A 60 -9.88 5.44 9.20
N TRP A 61 -8.70 6.04 9.28
CA TRP A 61 -8.34 7.17 8.44
C TRP A 61 -8.36 6.80 6.96
N LEU A 62 -7.82 5.62 6.62
CA LEU A 62 -7.81 5.15 5.23
C LEU A 62 -9.22 4.98 4.68
N GLN A 63 -10.11 4.38 5.46
CA GLN A 63 -11.48 4.11 5.01
C GLN A 63 -12.35 5.36 4.99
N GLN A 64 -12.23 6.23 5.98
CA GLN A 64 -13.11 7.38 6.14
C GLN A 64 -12.64 8.62 5.41
N VAL A 65 -11.33 8.88 5.41
CA VAL A 65 -10.76 10.09 4.80
C VAL A 65 -10.28 9.81 3.38
N ARG A 66 -9.48 8.76 3.21
CA ARG A 66 -8.93 8.40 1.89
C ARG A 66 -9.89 7.51 1.09
N ARG A 67 -10.91 6.99 1.73
CA ARG A 67 -11.96 6.16 1.12
C ARG A 67 -11.41 4.93 0.40
N TRP A 68 -10.44 4.29 1.01
CA TRP A 68 -9.89 3.04 0.47
C TRP A 68 -10.92 1.93 0.51
N PRO A 69 -10.96 1.06 -0.52
CA PRO A 69 -11.76 -0.17 -0.44
C PRO A 69 -11.28 -1.06 0.71
N PRO A 70 -12.15 -1.96 1.22
CA PRO A 70 -11.79 -2.82 2.36
C PRO A 70 -10.57 -3.71 2.09
N GLN A 71 -10.44 -4.30 0.91
CA GLN A 71 -9.37 -5.25 0.63
C GLN A 71 -7.97 -4.63 0.70
N PRO A 72 -7.68 -3.50 0.03
CA PRO A 72 -6.37 -2.86 0.19
C PRO A 72 -6.08 -2.43 1.61
N THR A 73 -7.10 -1.98 2.36
CA THR A 73 -6.94 -1.60 3.76
C THR A 73 -6.53 -2.81 4.60
N GLU A 74 -7.21 -3.94 4.43
CA GLU A 74 -6.89 -5.17 5.14
C GLU A 74 -5.48 -5.67 4.83
N ASP A 75 -5.11 -5.63 3.55
CA ASP A 75 -3.77 -6.06 3.12
C ASP A 75 -2.69 -5.22 3.78
N LEU A 76 -2.85 -3.91 3.80
CA LEU A 76 -1.89 -3.01 4.42
C LEU A 76 -1.83 -3.23 5.94
N MET A 77 -2.97 -3.35 6.61
CA MET A 77 -3.01 -3.56 8.05
C MET A 77 -2.37 -4.90 8.45
N ALA A 78 -2.61 -5.95 7.67
CA ALA A 78 -1.99 -7.26 7.91
C ALA A 78 -0.47 -7.19 7.74
N PHE A 79 0.00 -6.50 6.71
CA PHE A 79 1.43 -6.28 6.49
C PHE A 79 2.06 -5.51 7.67
N LEU A 80 1.42 -4.45 8.13
CA LEU A 80 1.92 -3.65 9.25
C LEU A 80 1.94 -4.44 10.56
N ALA A 81 0.98 -5.33 10.76
CA ALA A 81 0.95 -6.19 11.95
C ALA A 81 2.18 -7.11 11.98
N LEU A 82 2.60 -7.62 10.83
CA LEU A 82 3.81 -8.44 10.74
C LEU A 82 5.07 -7.61 10.99
N GLU A 83 5.12 -6.39 10.47
CA GLU A 83 6.27 -5.49 10.68
C GLU A 83 6.42 -5.10 12.15
N ALA A 84 5.30 -5.00 12.89
CA ALA A 84 5.31 -4.62 14.30
C ALA A 84 5.67 -5.79 15.23
N SER A 85 5.61 -7.02 14.75
CA SER A 85 5.95 -8.21 15.56
C SER A 85 7.43 -8.62 15.39
#